data_8cea9d9540a5b67c74ee99c6f8cee04e
#
_entry.id   8cea9d9540a5b67c74ee99c6f8cee04e
#
_cell.length_a   1.000
_cell.length_b   1.000
_cell.length_c   1.000
_cell.angle_alpha   90.00
_cell.angle_beta   90.00
_cell.angle_gamma   90.00
#
_symmetry.space_group_name_H-M   'P 1'
#
loop_
_entity.id
_entity.type
_entity.pdbx_description
1 polymer ?
#
loop_
_entity_poly.entity_id
_entity_poly.type
_entity_poly.pdbx_seq_one_letter_code
_entity_poly.pdbx_strand_id
1 'polypeptide(L)'
;MSESINYDPFGDQVLEDPFPFYEELRNSCPVHIHSDFLHPLYTLTRYDDVAEMLINFDLWSSHYGQMPRYSVQGCLFSDPPEHTWYRKLIQQSFAPRHIASMETEITTLVKELIDVMEEDETRDLHDALACPLPVLVIAKILGVPTEDINQFKEWSDAQLAAAKSSNPDDSKGPRDAMNEYLLQQINERRELLRIAGWDENGNSGDDESLLGEVIPDDVISGILLAEVDSRKLSDSERLVMLNLSL
;
A
#
# COMPACT_ATOMS: atom_id res chain seq x y z
N MET A 1 31.69 -31.24 2.12
CA MET A 1 31.60 -29.95 2.80
C MET A 1 31.17 -28.99 1.72
N SER A 2 29.92 -28.51 1.73
CA SER A 2 29.52 -27.48 0.78
C SER A 2 30.26 -26.22 1.15
N GLU A 3 31.01 -25.65 0.18
CA GLU A 3 31.53 -24.30 0.33
C GLU A 3 30.36 -23.39 0.78
N SER A 4 30.59 -22.65 1.87
CA SER A 4 29.58 -21.72 2.33
C SER A 4 29.48 -20.60 1.28
N ILE A 5 28.34 -20.50 0.63
CA ILE A 5 28.09 -19.41 -0.31
C ILE A 5 28.16 -18.10 0.49
N ASN A 6 29.01 -17.19 0.04
CA ASN A 6 29.13 -15.88 0.65
C ASN A 6 28.03 -14.95 0.09
N TYR A 7 26.84 -15.08 0.65
CA TYR A 7 25.68 -14.27 0.27
C TYR A 7 25.19 -13.49 1.48
N ASP A 8 25.28 -12.16 1.38
CA ASP A 8 24.68 -11.22 2.31
C ASP A 8 23.58 -10.43 1.58
N PRO A 9 22.29 -10.62 1.91
CA PRO A 9 21.20 -9.93 1.22
C PRO A 9 21.25 -8.40 1.32
N PHE A 10 22.04 -7.85 2.25
CA PHE A 10 22.24 -6.42 2.46
C PHE A 10 23.62 -5.92 2.01
N GLY A 11 24.47 -6.81 1.49
CA GLY A 11 25.81 -6.48 1.01
C GLY A 11 25.77 -5.64 -0.27
N ASP A 12 26.63 -4.62 -0.36
CA ASP A 12 26.67 -3.69 -1.48
C ASP A 12 26.74 -4.39 -2.85
N GLN A 13 27.51 -5.48 -2.97
CA GLN A 13 27.64 -6.24 -4.21
C GLN A 13 26.35 -6.92 -4.63
N VAL A 14 25.56 -7.43 -3.66
CA VAL A 14 24.27 -8.05 -3.92
C VAL A 14 23.22 -7.00 -4.26
N LEU A 15 23.27 -5.83 -3.60
CA LEU A 15 22.37 -4.73 -3.91
C LEU A 15 22.65 -4.11 -5.28
N GLU A 16 23.91 -4.10 -5.74
CA GLU A 16 24.30 -3.59 -7.05
C GLU A 16 23.93 -4.55 -8.17
N ASP A 17 24.24 -5.84 -8.04
CA ASP A 17 23.87 -6.88 -9.00
C ASP A 17 23.52 -8.20 -8.30
N PRO A 18 22.24 -8.47 -7.98
CA PRO A 18 21.82 -9.66 -7.26
C PRO A 18 21.82 -10.94 -8.10
N PHE A 19 21.76 -10.85 -9.44
CA PHE A 19 21.46 -11.98 -10.32
C PHE A 19 22.52 -13.10 -10.29
N PRO A 20 23.82 -12.82 -10.29
CA PRO A 20 24.85 -13.88 -10.15
C PRO A 20 24.71 -14.66 -8.83
N PHE A 21 24.41 -13.97 -7.73
CA PHE A 21 24.22 -14.60 -6.43
C PHE A 21 22.96 -15.47 -6.43
N TYR A 22 21.86 -15.01 -7.03
CA TYR A 22 20.65 -15.81 -7.13
C TYR A 22 20.84 -17.06 -8.00
N GLU A 23 21.66 -16.99 -9.05
CA GLU A 23 22.00 -18.16 -9.85
C GLU A 23 22.79 -19.18 -9.04
N GLU A 24 23.80 -18.76 -8.30
CA GLU A 24 24.59 -19.63 -7.42
C GLU A 24 23.72 -20.27 -6.34
N LEU A 25 22.84 -19.49 -5.69
CA LEU A 25 21.91 -19.99 -4.68
C LEU A 25 20.94 -21.03 -5.26
N ARG A 26 20.33 -20.79 -6.43
CA ARG A 26 19.43 -21.76 -7.09
C ARG A 26 20.11 -23.10 -7.32
N ASN A 27 21.37 -23.08 -7.69
CA ASN A 27 22.12 -24.28 -8.06
C ASN A 27 22.66 -25.05 -6.85
N SER A 28 23.11 -24.33 -5.82
CA SER A 28 23.93 -24.91 -4.74
C SER A 28 23.30 -24.81 -3.35
N CYS A 29 22.46 -23.80 -3.09
CA CYS A 29 21.84 -23.55 -1.79
C CYS A 29 20.45 -22.90 -1.94
N PRO A 30 19.43 -23.61 -2.44
CA PRO A 30 18.14 -23.02 -2.79
C PRO A 30 17.38 -22.40 -1.61
N VAL A 31 17.74 -22.76 -0.38
CA VAL A 31 17.29 -22.14 0.86
C VAL A 31 18.53 -21.69 1.62
N HIS A 32 18.84 -20.41 1.52
CA HIS A 32 19.99 -19.82 2.24
C HIS A 32 19.51 -19.19 3.56
N ILE A 33 20.33 -19.34 4.61
CA ILE A 33 20.06 -18.77 5.92
C ILE A 33 21.11 -17.70 6.21
N HIS A 34 20.68 -16.45 6.32
CA HIS A 34 21.48 -15.33 6.79
C HIS A 34 21.19 -15.12 8.28
N SER A 35 22.18 -15.41 9.13
CA SER A 35 22.03 -15.41 10.60
C SER A 35 22.35 -14.07 11.25
N ASP A 36 23.05 -13.18 10.55
CA ASP A 36 23.58 -11.91 11.08
C ASP A 36 22.54 -10.77 11.01
N PHE A 37 21.29 -11.10 11.26
CA PHE A 37 20.20 -10.14 11.34
C PHE A 37 19.42 -10.31 12.65
N LEU A 38 18.45 -9.42 12.92
CA LEU A 38 17.62 -9.46 14.15
C LEU A 38 16.97 -10.83 14.38
N HIS A 39 16.54 -11.47 13.29
CA HIS A 39 16.09 -12.86 13.23
C HIS A 39 16.75 -13.52 12.00
N PRO A 40 16.99 -14.85 12.01
CA PRO A 40 17.48 -15.52 10.82
C PRO A 40 16.59 -15.24 9.60
N LEU A 41 17.20 -14.78 8.52
CA LEU A 41 16.52 -14.55 7.25
C LEU A 41 16.72 -15.76 6.34
N TYR A 42 15.61 -16.23 5.74
CA TYR A 42 15.64 -17.33 4.80
C TYR A 42 15.42 -16.79 3.39
N THR A 43 16.40 -16.96 2.51
CA THR A 43 16.30 -16.57 1.10
C THR A 43 15.93 -17.78 0.26
N LEU A 44 14.80 -17.72 -0.41
CA LEU A 44 14.32 -18.72 -1.37
C LEU A 44 14.57 -18.19 -2.79
N THR A 45 15.13 -19.05 -3.68
CA THR A 45 15.51 -18.61 -5.03
C THR A 45 14.93 -19.49 -6.14
N ARG A 46 14.38 -20.66 -5.84
CA ARG A 46 13.71 -21.51 -6.83
C ARG A 46 12.26 -21.12 -6.99
N TYR A 47 11.76 -21.15 -8.21
CA TYR A 47 10.38 -20.78 -8.52
C TYR A 47 9.35 -21.57 -7.71
N ASP A 48 9.49 -22.90 -7.66
CA ASP A 48 8.52 -23.75 -6.98
C ASP A 48 8.49 -23.50 -5.46
N ASP A 49 9.66 -23.28 -4.84
CA ASP A 49 9.75 -22.97 -3.41
C ASP A 49 9.12 -21.59 -3.09
N VAL A 50 9.36 -20.59 -3.94
CA VAL A 50 8.76 -19.25 -3.80
C VAL A 50 7.26 -19.31 -4.06
N ALA A 51 6.80 -20.03 -5.07
CA ALA A 51 5.40 -20.18 -5.40
C ALA A 51 4.64 -20.87 -4.25
N GLU A 52 5.20 -21.93 -3.66
CA GLU A 52 4.62 -22.60 -2.50
C GLU A 52 4.54 -21.64 -1.30
N MET A 53 5.62 -20.94 -1.00
CA MET A 53 5.65 -19.98 0.12
C MET A 53 4.55 -18.91 -0.01
N LEU A 54 4.33 -18.39 -1.23
CA LEU A 54 3.34 -17.34 -1.47
C LEU A 54 1.88 -17.82 -1.40
N ILE A 55 1.64 -19.11 -1.58
CA ILE A 55 0.28 -19.69 -1.63
C ILE A 55 -0.08 -20.39 -0.32
N ASN A 56 0.88 -21.02 0.35
CA ASN A 56 0.66 -21.86 1.50
C ASN A 56 0.67 -21.05 2.81
N PHE A 57 -0.43 -20.32 3.07
CA PHE A 57 -0.59 -19.50 4.27
C PHE A 57 -0.74 -20.35 5.57
N ASP A 58 -1.02 -21.64 5.48
CA ASP A 58 -1.03 -22.52 6.65
C ASP A 58 0.37 -22.75 7.24
N LEU A 59 1.39 -22.61 6.38
CA LEU A 59 2.79 -22.77 6.77
C LEU A 59 3.53 -21.43 6.88
N TRP A 60 3.17 -20.46 6.02
CA TRP A 60 3.85 -19.18 5.89
C TRP A 60 2.91 -18.02 6.20
N SER A 61 3.12 -17.38 7.33
CA SER A 61 2.28 -16.28 7.80
C SER A 61 2.82 -14.93 7.33
N SER A 62 1.92 -14.04 6.89
CA SER A 62 2.24 -12.63 6.59
C SER A 62 2.19 -11.74 7.83
N HIS A 63 1.83 -12.27 9.00
CA HIS A 63 1.56 -11.51 10.22
C HIS A 63 2.71 -10.61 10.69
N TYR A 64 3.93 -10.96 10.38
CA TYR A 64 5.11 -10.20 10.81
C TYR A 64 5.51 -9.05 9.86
N GLY A 65 4.75 -8.84 8.78
CA GLY A 65 4.95 -7.73 7.85
C GLY A 65 6.05 -7.98 6.82
N GLN A 66 6.36 -6.94 6.04
CA GLN A 66 7.35 -7.00 4.96
C GLN A 66 8.79 -6.78 5.45
N MET A 67 8.93 -6.12 6.60
CA MET A 67 10.25 -5.78 7.14
C MET A 67 10.50 -6.56 8.43
N PRO A 68 11.68 -7.11 8.62
CA PRO A 68 11.99 -7.90 9.81
C PRO A 68 11.85 -7.17 11.15
N ARG A 69 11.67 -5.85 11.12
CA ARG A 69 11.55 -4.99 12.30
C ARG A 69 10.14 -4.46 12.54
N TYR A 70 9.21 -4.69 11.62
CA TYR A 70 7.86 -4.13 11.69
C TYR A 70 6.81 -5.21 11.52
N SER A 71 5.88 -5.26 12.45
CA SER A 71 4.57 -5.83 12.21
C SER A 71 3.54 -4.70 12.29
N VAL A 72 3.01 -4.27 11.15
CA VAL A 72 1.76 -3.52 11.11
C VAL A 72 0.66 -4.54 11.03
N GLN A 73 -0.11 -4.72 12.09
CA GLN A 73 -1.22 -5.67 12.09
C GLN A 73 -2.35 -5.16 11.20
N GLY A 74 -2.92 -6.06 10.44
CA GLY A 74 -4.11 -5.83 9.62
C GLY A 74 -3.86 -5.81 8.11
N CYS A 75 -4.92 -5.98 7.34
CA CYS A 75 -4.96 -5.93 5.88
C CYS A 75 -3.91 -6.82 5.20
N LEU A 76 -2.90 -6.24 4.55
CA LEU A 76 -1.82 -6.95 3.85
C LEU A 76 -1.00 -7.87 4.77
N PHE A 77 -0.90 -7.52 6.04
CA PHE A 77 -0.14 -8.26 7.07
C PHE A 77 -1.03 -9.13 7.96
N SER A 78 -2.19 -9.50 7.47
CA SER A 78 -3.07 -10.48 8.09
C SER A 78 -3.05 -11.79 7.30
N ASP A 79 -3.33 -12.89 7.99
CA ASP A 79 -3.60 -14.18 7.37
C ASP A 79 -5.11 -14.37 7.17
N PRO A 80 -5.57 -15.32 6.32
CA PRO A 80 -6.97 -15.69 6.26
C PRO A 80 -7.51 -16.17 7.63
N PRO A 81 -8.77 -15.88 7.99
CA PRO A 81 -9.80 -15.26 7.15
C PRO A 81 -9.73 -13.73 7.09
N GLU A 82 -9.01 -13.08 7.98
CA GLU A 82 -8.99 -11.62 8.15
C GLU A 82 -8.48 -10.89 6.88
N HIS A 83 -7.38 -11.35 6.30
CA HIS A 83 -6.87 -10.84 5.02
C HIS A 83 -7.94 -10.86 3.93
N THR A 84 -8.74 -11.94 3.86
CA THR A 84 -9.78 -12.09 2.85
C THR A 84 -10.86 -11.02 2.98
N TRP A 85 -11.20 -10.62 4.22
CA TRP A 85 -12.18 -9.56 4.46
C TRP A 85 -11.66 -8.21 3.98
N TYR A 86 -10.49 -7.80 4.45
CA TYR A 86 -9.88 -6.52 4.05
C TYR A 86 -9.69 -6.44 2.53
N ARG A 87 -9.19 -7.50 1.91
CA ARG A 87 -9.00 -7.55 0.46
C ARG A 87 -10.32 -7.35 -0.30
N LYS A 88 -11.41 -7.97 0.13
CA LYS A 88 -12.72 -7.80 -0.51
C LYS A 88 -13.21 -6.35 -0.45
N LEU A 89 -13.00 -5.66 0.66
CA LEU A 89 -13.43 -4.27 0.83
C LEU A 89 -12.71 -3.34 -0.16
N ILE A 90 -11.40 -3.47 -0.28
CA ILE A 90 -10.60 -2.65 -1.20
C ILE A 90 -10.88 -3.03 -2.66
N GLN A 91 -11.08 -4.31 -2.94
CA GLN A 91 -11.23 -4.82 -4.31
C GLN A 91 -12.40 -4.19 -5.07
N GLN A 92 -13.45 -3.76 -4.40
CA GLN A 92 -14.60 -3.09 -5.02
C GLN A 92 -14.19 -1.78 -5.70
N SER A 93 -13.36 -0.96 -5.04
CA SER A 93 -12.85 0.31 -5.57
C SER A 93 -11.88 0.11 -6.76
N PHE A 94 -11.29 -1.07 -6.90
CA PHE A 94 -10.45 -1.45 -8.04
C PHE A 94 -11.17 -2.32 -9.07
N ALA A 95 -12.50 -2.34 -9.06
CA ALA A 95 -13.27 -3.09 -10.06
C ALA A 95 -12.97 -2.57 -11.48
N PRO A 96 -12.97 -3.43 -12.51
CA PRO A 96 -12.62 -3.05 -13.88
C PRO A 96 -13.40 -1.84 -14.41
N ARG A 97 -14.68 -1.69 -14.02
CA ARG A 97 -15.52 -0.54 -14.39
C ARG A 97 -15.01 0.79 -13.84
N HIS A 98 -14.51 0.80 -12.58
CA HIS A 98 -13.96 2.01 -11.94
C HIS A 98 -12.64 2.39 -12.59
N ILE A 99 -11.76 1.41 -12.80
CA ILE A 99 -10.48 1.64 -13.49
C ILE A 99 -10.71 2.15 -14.91
N ALA A 100 -11.66 1.59 -15.66
CA ALA A 100 -12.00 2.08 -17.00
C ALA A 100 -12.55 3.51 -17.00
N SER A 101 -13.31 3.91 -15.98
CA SER A 101 -13.82 5.29 -15.87
C SER A 101 -12.73 6.32 -15.64
N MET A 102 -11.59 5.93 -15.12
CA MET A 102 -10.44 6.80 -14.86
C MET A 102 -9.56 7.08 -16.09
N GLU A 103 -9.75 6.38 -17.22
CA GLU A 103 -8.89 6.50 -18.41
C GLU A 103 -8.75 7.94 -18.90
N THR A 104 -9.86 8.67 -18.96
CA THR A 104 -9.87 10.08 -19.40
C THR A 104 -9.09 10.98 -18.44
N GLU A 105 -9.25 10.78 -17.14
CA GLU A 105 -8.54 11.56 -16.12
C GLU A 105 -7.05 11.25 -16.12
N ILE A 106 -6.67 9.97 -16.16
CA ILE A 106 -5.26 9.56 -16.25
C ILE A 106 -4.62 10.13 -17.51
N THR A 107 -5.34 10.11 -18.64
CA THR A 107 -4.86 10.73 -19.89
C THR A 107 -4.63 12.23 -19.72
N THR A 108 -5.48 12.93 -18.99
CA THR A 108 -5.32 14.36 -18.70
C THR A 108 -4.11 14.61 -17.81
N LEU A 109 -3.96 13.86 -16.72
CA LEU A 109 -2.80 13.95 -15.83
C LEU A 109 -1.47 13.70 -16.58
N VAL A 110 -1.43 12.68 -17.44
CA VAL A 110 -0.23 12.40 -18.25
C VAL A 110 0.10 13.58 -19.16
N LYS A 111 -0.90 14.18 -19.83
CA LYS A 111 -0.69 15.37 -20.67
C LYS A 111 -0.18 16.56 -19.87
N GLU A 112 -0.79 16.85 -18.73
CA GLU A 112 -0.36 17.94 -17.84
C GLU A 112 1.10 17.74 -17.38
N LEU A 113 1.51 16.53 -17.02
CA LEU A 113 2.89 16.22 -16.64
C LEU A 113 3.86 16.38 -17.82
N ILE A 114 3.44 16.00 -19.04
CA ILE A 114 4.26 16.15 -20.25
C ILE A 114 4.36 17.62 -20.68
N ASP A 115 3.26 18.37 -20.59
CA ASP A 115 3.19 19.76 -21.06
C ASP A 115 4.10 20.70 -20.24
N VAL A 116 4.45 20.33 -18.99
CA VAL A 116 5.44 21.09 -18.19
C VAL A 116 6.90 20.72 -18.51
N MET A 117 7.13 19.74 -19.38
CA MET A 117 8.47 19.39 -19.87
C MET A 117 8.80 20.31 -21.03
N GLU A 118 9.87 21.12 -20.91
CA GLU A 118 10.37 21.95 -22.01
C GLU A 118 11.05 21.06 -23.07
N GLU A 119 10.78 21.34 -24.35
CA GLU A 119 11.23 20.48 -25.48
C GLU A 119 12.76 20.37 -25.61
N ASP A 120 13.50 21.39 -25.14
CA ASP A 120 14.96 21.47 -25.31
C ASP A 120 15.77 21.12 -24.06
N GLU A 121 15.13 20.69 -22.96
CA GLU A 121 15.83 20.30 -21.75
C GLU A 121 15.94 18.80 -21.55
N THR A 122 17.11 18.32 -21.16
CA THR A 122 17.27 16.95 -20.65
C THR A 122 16.66 16.88 -19.25
N ARG A 123 15.62 16.04 -19.10
CA ARG A 123 14.95 15.83 -17.80
C ARG A 123 15.07 14.38 -17.36
N ASP A 124 15.06 14.19 -16.05
CA ASP A 124 14.88 12.87 -15.48
C ASP A 124 13.41 12.47 -15.62
N LEU A 125 13.15 11.44 -16.41
CA LEU A 125 11.79 10.94 -16.66
C LEU A 125 11.17 10.31 -15.41
N HIS A 126 11.99 9.81 -14.49
CA HIS A 126 11.53 9.31 -13.21
C HIS A 126 10.85 10.43 -12.41
N ASP A 127 11.54 11.56 -12.23
CA ASP A 127 11.04 12.68 -11.43
C ASP A 127 9.93 13.46 -12.15
N ALA A 128 9.99 13.52 -13.48
CA ALA A 128 9.03 14.28 -14.26
C ALA A 128 7.70 13.55 -14.52
N LEU A 129 7.70 12.21 -14.58
CA LEU A 129 6.53 11.42 -14.97
C LEU A 129 6.35 10.15 -14.14
N ALA A 130 7.36 9.27 -14.06
CA ALA A 130 7.19 7.92 -13.54
C ALA A 130 6.90 7.90 -12.03
N CYS A 131 7.41 8.87 -11.27
CA CYS A 131 7.14 9.00 -9.85
C CYS A 131 5.83 9.75 -9.57
N PRO A 132 5.56 10.97 -10.13
CA PRO A 132 4.35 11.71 -9.78
C PRO A 132 3.06 11.07 -10.30
N LEU A 133 3.05 10.45 -11.48
CA LEU A 133 1.83 9.91 -12.07
C LEU A 133 1.13 8.86 -11.19
N PRO A 134 1.79 7.80 -10.69
CA PRO A 134 1.14 6.84 -9.80
C PRO A 134 0.60 7.48 -8.51
N VAL A 135 1.35 8.41 -7.91
CA VAL A 135 0.94 9.10 -6.68
C VAL A 135 -0.33 9.93 -6.91
N LEU A 136 -0.41 10.66 -8.03
CA LEU A 136 -1.60 11.42 -8.41
C LEU A 136 -2.81 10.52 -8.66
N VAL A 137 -2.59 9.38 -9.34
CA VAL A 137 -3.66 8.42 -9.62
C VAL A 137 -4.17 7.79 -8.31
N ILE A 138 -3.28 7.34 -7.43
CA ILE A 138 -3.72 6.72 -6.16
C ILE A 138 -4.41 7.72 -5.23
N ALA A 139 -3.92 8.97 -5.17
CA ALA A 139 -4.57 10.03 -4.41
C ALA A 139 -6.01 10.27 -4.89
N LYS A 140 -6.24 10.26 -6.20
CA LYS A 140 -7.60 10.36 -6.78
C LYS A 140 -8.48 9.14 -6.44
N ILE A 141 -7.94 7.92 -6.56
CA ILE A 141 -8.66 6.70 -6.18
C ILE A 141 -9.09 6.75 -4.72
N LEU A 142 -8.21 7.24 -3.84
CA LEU A 142 -8.51 7.41 -2.43
C LEU A 142 -9.57 8.49 -2.16
N GLY A 143 -9.71 9.47 -3.04
CA GLY A 143 -10.58 10.63 -2.86
C GLY A 143 -9.90 11.79 -2.13
N VAL A 144 -8.58 11.91 -2.28
CA VAL A 144 -7.82 13.06 -1.76
C VAL A 144 -8.13 14.29 -2.61
N PRO A 145 -8.52 15.43 -2.01
CA PRO A 145 -8.72 16.68 -2.72
C PRO A 145 -7.49 17.11 -3.53
N THR A 146 -7.73 17.71 -4.70
CA THR A 146 -6.63 18.09 -5.63
C THR A 146 -5.65 19.07 -4.99
N GLU A 147 -6.13 19.96 -4.15
CA GLU A 147 -5.33 20.94 -3.40
C GLU A 147 -4.36 20.30 -2.40
N ASP A 148 -4.68 19.10 -1.90
CA ASP A 148 -3.90 18.42 -0.87
C ASP A 148 -2.89 17.40 -1.44
N ILE A 149 -2.92 17.15 -2.75
CA ILE A 149 -2.10 16.12 -3.41
C ILE A 149 -0.60 16.31 -3.15
N ASN A 150 -0.10 17.54 -3.16
CA ASN A 150 1.32 17.81 -2.91
C ASN A 150 1.73 17.45 -1.48
N GLN A 151 0.89 17.81 -0.51
CA GLN A 151 1.13 17.48 0.90
C GLN A 151 1.04 15.96 1.13
N PHE A 152 0.07 15.32 0.50
CA PHE A 152 -0.08 13.87 0.54
C PHE A 152 1.14 13.14 -0.04
N LYS A 153 1.68 13.65 -1.17
CA LYS A 153 2.91 13.15 -1.77
C LYS A 153 4.11 13.29 -0.82
N GLU A 154 4.28 14.46 -0.17
CA GLU A 154 5.36 14.67 0.79
C GLU A 154 5.34 13.67 1.95
N TRP A 155 4.17 13.37 2.50
CA TRP A 155 4.03 12.36 3.55
C TRP A 155 4.32 10.94 3.05
N SER A 156 3.86 10.58 1.85
CA SER A 156 4.12 9.28 1.23
C SER A 156 5.62 9.09 0.99
N ASP A 157 6.30 10.08 0.40
CA ASP A 157 7.74 10.06 0.16
C ASP A 157 8.53 9.94 1.47
N ALA A 158 8.11 10.66 2.51
CA ALA A 158 8.73 10.60 3.83
C ALA A 158 8.55 9.24 4.51
N GLN A 159 7.39 8.59 4.35
CA GLN A 159 7.17 7.23 4.86
C GLN A 159 8.05 6.20 4.11
N LEU A 160 8.16 6.30 2.78
CA LEU A 160 9.03 5.43 1.99
C LEU A 160 10.50 5.61 2.34
N ALA A 161 10.95 6.85 2.55
CA ALA A 161 12.31 7.13 3.00
C ALA A 161 12.58 6.55 4.39
N ALA A 162 11.64 6.70 5.31
CA ALA A 162 11.73 6.18 6.66
C ALA A 162 11.72 4.64 6.72
N ALA A 163 11.03 3.97 5.79
CA ALA A 163 11.03 2.51 5.70
C ALA A 163 12.43 1.94 5.40
N LYS A 164 13.32 2.73 4.79
CA LYS A 164 14.72 2.37 4.54
C LYS A 164 15.63 2.68 5.74
N SER A 165 15.14 3.44 6.73
CA SER A 165 15.91 3.79 7.92
C SER A 165 16.03 2.62 8.88
N SER A 166 17.16 2.53 9.56
CA SER A 166 17.38 1.58 10.65
C SER A 166 16.69 2.01 11.96
N ASN A 167 16.21 3.27 12.04
CA ASN A 167 15.53 3.82 13.21
C ASN A 167 14.01 3.80 13.01
N PRO A 168 13.24 3.01 13.80
CA PRO A 168 11.78 2.93 13.70
C PRO A 168 11.04 4.26 13.93
N ASP A 169 11.64 5.16 14.70
CA ASP A 169 10.99 6.44 15.04
C ASP A 169 10.95 7.42 13.86
N ASP A 170 11.78 7.21 12.83
CA ASP A 170 11.83 8.10 11.66
C ASP A 170 10.52 8.10 10.86
N SER A 171 9.77 6.98 10.89
CA SER A 171 8.47 6.87 10.20
C SER A 171 7.30 7.44 11.00
N LYS A 172 7.47 7.69 12.31
CA LYS A 172 6.36 8.02 13.20
C LYS A 172 5.72 9.37 12.85
N GLY A 173 6.52 10.42 12.70
CA GLY A 173 6.01 11.75 12.40
C GLY A 173 5.21 11.83 11.08
N PRO A 174 5.78 11.41 9.95
CA PRO A 174 5.06 11.39 8.67
C PRO A 174 3.80 10.53 8.70
N ARG A 175 3.85 9.37 9.36
CA ARG A 175 2.69 8.48 9.49
C ARG A 175 1.59 9.10 10.36
N ASP A 176 1.95 9.73 11.47
CA ASP A 176 0.97 10.36 12.37
C ASP A 176 0.30 11.55 11.66
N ALA A 177 1.03 12.35 10.89
CA ALA A 177 0.48 13.44 10.09
C ALA A 177 -0.48 12.92 8.99
N MET A 178 -0.11 11.86 8.28
CA MET A 178 -0.98 11.20 7.30
C MET A 178 -2.25 10.65 7.95
N ASN A 179 -2.12 9.98 9.10
CA ASN A 179 -3.26 9.46 9.85
C ASN A 179 -4.23 10.55 10.30
N GLU A 180 -3.72 11.68 10.79
CA GLU A 180 -4.54 12.82 11.19
C GLU A 180 -5.32 13.38 9.99
N TYR A 181 -4.66 13.55 8.85
CA TYR A 181 -5.29 13.97 7.61
C TYR A 181 -6.38 13.00 7.14
N LEU A 182 -6.08 11.70 7.09
CA LEU A 182 -7.06 10.70 6.67
C LEU A 182 -8.25 10.62 7.61
N LEU A 183 -8.04 10.77 8.93
CA LEU A 183 -9.13 10.88 9.91
C LEU A 183 -9.99 12.12 9.67
N GLN A 184 -9.39 13.25 9.31
CA GLN A 184 -10.13 14.45 8.95
C GLN A 184 -11.03 14.17 7.73
N GLN A 185 -10.50 13.55 6.68
CA GLN A 185 -11.26 13.20 5.48
C GLN A 185 -12.41 12.23 5.78
N ILE A 186 -12.21 11.26 6.67
CA ILE A 186 -13.26 10.37 7.15
C ILE A 186 -14.34 11.15 7.90
N ASN A 187 -13.96 12.05 8.81
CA ASN A 187 -14.88 12.82 9.64
C ASN A 187 -15.73 13.81 8.82
N GLU A 188 -15.17 14.43 7.81
CA GLU A 188 -15.91 15.30 6.88
C GLU A 188 -17.01 14.51 6.16
N ARG A 189 -16.72 13.32 5.65
CA ARG A 189 -17.71 12.44 5.02
C ARG A 189 -18.75 11.92 6.01
N ARG A 190 -18.32 11.55 7.22
CA ARG A 190 -19.21 11.13 8.32
C ARG A 190 -20.22 12.23 8.67
N GLU A 191 -19.79 13.48 8.68
CA GLU A 191 -20.70 14.61 8.96
C GLU A 191 -21.70 14.83 7.83
N LEU A 192 -21.30 14.72 6.55
CA LEU A 192 -22.24 14.77 5.43
C LEU A 192 -23.29 13.66 5.51
N LEU A 193 -22.87 12.44 5.82
CA LEU A 193 -23.77 11.29 6.02
C LEU A 193 -24.73 11.52 7.19
N ARG A 194 -24.23 12.03 8.31
CA ARG A 194 -25.06 12.37 9.48
C ARG A 194 -26.13 13.41 9.15
N ILE A 195 -25.79 14.43 8.36
CA ILE A 195 -26.75 15.45 7.89
C ILE A 195 -27.82 14.82 7.00
N ALA A 196 -27.45 13.84 6.18
CA ALA A 196 -28.37 13.08 5.33
C ALA A 196 -29.21 12.04 6.10
N GLY A 197 -29.00 11.90 7.43
CA GLY A 197 -29.78 11.00 8.28
C GLY A 197 -29.18 9.61 8.45
N TRP A 198 -27.97 9.37 7.97
CA TRP A 198 -27.27 8.10 8.21
C TRP A 198 -26.77 7.98 9.66
N ASP A 199 -26.91 6.80 10.22
CA ASP A 199 -26.43 6.45 11.56
C ASP A 199 -25.40 5.34 11.46
N GLU A 200 -24.16 5.62 11.85
CA GLU A 200 -23.03 4.66 11.81
C GLU A 200 -23.30 3.40 12.64
N ASN A 201 -24.07 3.51 13.72
CA ASN A 201 -24.41 2.40 14.61
C ASN A 201 -25.81 1.81 14.32
N GLY A 202 -26.53 2.41 13.38
CA GLY A 202 -27.85 1.97 12.95
C GLY A 202 -27.77 0.91 11.87
N ASN A 203 -28.83 0.12 11.75
CA ASN A 203 -29.00 -0.79 10.63
C ASN A 203 -29.55 0.02 9.45
N SER A 204 -28.73 0.87 8.86
CA SER A 204 -29.08 1.68 7.70
C SER A 204 -29.05 0.79 6.46
N GLY A 205 -30.16 0.70 5.76
CA GLY A 205 -30.43 -0.23 4.66
C GLY A 205 -29.41 -0.19 3.52
N ASP A 206 -29.57 0.44 2.43
CA ASP A 206 -28.68 0.46 1.27
C ASP A 206 -27.64 1.59 1.39
N ASP A 207 -26.57 1.32 2.16
CA ASP A 207 -25.47 2.29 2.36
C ASP A 207 -24.72 2.58 1.04
N GLU A 208 -24.73 1.66 0.07
CA GLU A 208 -24.06 1.85 -1.23
C GLU A 208 -24.71 2.96 -2.05
N SER A 209 -26.03 3.21 -1.88
CA SER A 209 -26.72 4.29 -2.58
C SER A 209 -26.25 5.70 -2.17
N LEU A 210 -25.55 5.81 -1.05
CA LEU A 210 -25.01 7.09 -0.56
C LEU A 210 -23.74 7.51 -1.30
N LEU A 211 -23.04 6.55 -1.93
CA LEU A 211 -21.85 6.82 -2.74
C LEU A 211 -22.23 7.56 -4.03
N GLY A 212 -21.56 8.67 -4.30
CA GLY A 212 -21.83 9.54 -5.44
C GLY A 212 -23.04 10.47 -5.28
N GLU A 213 -23.94 10.21 -4.32
CA GLU A 213 -25.10 11.07 -4.05
C GLU A 213 -24.90 11.99 -2.85
N VAL A 214 -24.39 11.46 -1.74
CA VAL A 214 -24.19 12.19 -0.48
C VAL A 214 -22.71 12.43 -0.20
N ILE A 215 -21.89 11.42 -0.43
CA ILE A 215 -20.44 11.46 -0.31
C ILE A 215 -19.78 10.99 -1.61
N PRO A 216 -18.54 11.35 -1.91
CA PRO A 216 -17.84 10.90 -3.11
C PRO A 216 -17.84 9.38 -3.25
N ASP A 217 -17.83 8.87 -4.48
CA ASP A 217 -17.62 7.45 -4.77
C ASP A 217 -16.09 7.20 -4.88
N ASP A 218 -15.45 7.07 -3.71
CA ASP A 218 -14.01 6.88 -3.56
C ASP A 218 -13.68 5.84 -2.47
N VAL A 219 -12.40 5.48 -2.34
CA VAL A 219 -11.96 4.45 -1.38
C VAL A 219 -12.23 4.87 0.06
N ILE A 220 -12.00 6.14 0.43
CA ILE A 220 -12.24 6.62 1.79
C ILE A 220 -13.72 6.46 2.14
N SER A 221 -14.62 6.85 1.24
CA SER A 221 -16.06 6.70 1.41
C SER A 221 -16.50 5.24 1.48
N GLY A 222 -15.98 4.41 0.58
CA GLY A 222 -16.25 2.96 0.58
C GLY A 222 -15.82 2.28 1.89
N ILE A 223 -14.64 2.60 2.40
CA ILE A 223 -14.14 2.06 3.67
C ILE A 223 -14.95 2.61 4.87
N LEU A 224 -15.43 3.86 4.82
CA LEU A 224 -16.27 4.42 5.87
C LEU A 224 -17.59 3.65 5.99
N LEU A 225 -18.22 3.31 4.86
CA LEU A 225 -19.47 2.56 4.82
C LEU A 225 -19.32 1.05 5.01
N ALA A 226 -18.10 0.52 4.86
CA ALA A 226 -17.83 -0.91 4.88
C ALA A 226 -18.23 -1.60 6.18
N GLU A 227 -18.68 -2.84 6.04
CA GLU A 227 -19.02 -3.75 7.14
C GLU A 227 -18.22 -5.06 7.03
N VAL A 228 -17.77 -5.54 8.18
CA VAL A 228 -17.15 -6.86 8.33
C VAL A 228 -17.90 -7.59 9.43
N ASP A 229 -18.42 -8.78 9.12
CA ASP A 229 -19.20 -9.60 10.05
C ASP A 229 -20.34 -8.81 10.74
N SER A 230 -21.06 -7.99 9.95
CA SER A 230 -22.18 -7.14 10.40
C SER A 230 -21.79 -6.07 11.41
N ARG A 231 -20.52 -5.63 11.42
CA ARG A 231 -20.06 -4.45 12.16
C ARG A 231 -19.33 -3.46 11.26
N LYS A 232 -19.44 -2.21 11.55
CA LYS A 232 -18.62 -1.17 10.93
C LYS A 232 -17.17 -1.28 11.40
N LEU A 233 -16.23 -0.89 10.54
CA LEU A 233 -14.82 -0.82 10.88
C LEU A 233 -14.57 0.30 11.91
N SER A 234 -13.67 0.06 12.85
CA SER A 234 -13.14 1.13 13.71
C SER A 234 -12.25 2.08 12.90
N ASP A 235 -12.05 3.30 13.40
CA ASP A 235 -11.17 4.27 12.73
C ASP A 235 -9.72 3.78 12.64
N SER A 236 -9.26 2.97 13.60
CA SER A 236 -7.94 2.33 13.54
C SER A 236 -7.83 1.33 12.38
N GLU A 237 -8.86 0.51 12.15
CA GLU A 237 -8.91 -0.44 11.03
C GLU A 237 -8.98 0.30 9.69
N ARG A 238 -9.78 1.37 9.61
CA ARG A 238 -9.87 2.24 8.43
C ARG A 238 -8.53 2.85 8.06
N LEU A 239 -7.81 3.39 9.04
CA LEU A 239 -6.48 3.97 8.83
C LEU A 239 -5.46 2.93 8.38
N VAL A 240 -5.46 1.74 8.95
CA VAL A 240 -4.57 0.64 8.50
C VAL A 240 -4.85 0.32 7.04
N MET A 241 -6.12 0.21 6.63
CA MET A 241 -6.49 -0.09 5.25
C MET A 241 -6.06 1.02 4.29
N LEU A 242 -6.29 2.29 4.64
CA LEU A 242 -5.94 3.43 3.79
C LEU A 242 -4.42 3.58 3.64
N ASN A 243 -3.65 3.42 4.72
CA ASN A 243 -2.18 3.49 4.66
C ASN A 243 -1.54 2.34 3.85
N LEU A 244 -2.18 1.19 3.79
CA LEU A 244 -1.68 0.04 3.02
C LEU A 244 -2.13 0.07 1.55
N SER A 245 -3.02 0.99 1.18
CA SER A 245 -3.44 1.23 -0.20
C SER A 245 -2.51 2.20 -0.93
N LEU A 246 -1.56 2.77 -0.20
CA LEU A 246 -0.52 3.71 -0.63
C LEU A 246 0.79 2.98 -0.92
#